data_a064072a39b92c902456a662fab304ef
#
_entry.id   a064072a39b92c902456a662fab304ef
#
_cell.length_a   1.000
_cell.length_b   1.000
_cell.length_c   1.000
_cell.angle_alpha   90.00
_cell.angle_beta   90.00
_cell.angle_gamma   90.00
#
_symmetry.space_group_name_H-M   'P 1'
#
loop_
_entity.id
_entity.type
_entity.pdbx_description
1 polymer ?
#
loop_
_entity_poly.entity_id
_entity_poly.type
_entity_poly.pdbx_seq_one_letter_code
_entity_poly.pdbx_strand_id
1 'polypeptide(L)'
;MGTLILVAGENGSGKSRCAENIVAQTTGRRYYIATMQPCSEENLRRVEKHRRQRRDLRFTTLELPHRVGAAAVENGSVVLLEDVSNLLANVMFECGGNEESVYGDIEALLSRCRILVAVTITGLREDGYDGETAAYIRALNGLNQRLLARAAAALTMKDRQPFAEKGELNEII
;
A
#
# COMPACT_ATOMS: atom_id res chain seq x y z
N MET A 1 13.26 -9.25 -10.57
CA MET A 1 12.82 -8.22 -9.61
C MET A 1 11.45 -7.74 -10.03
N GLY A 2 10.51 -7.68 -9.11
CA GLY A 2 9.13 -7.32 -9.44
C GLY A 2 8.95 -5.84 -9.81
N THR A 3 7.80 -5.54 -10.37
CA THR A 3 7.41 -4.18 -10.77
C THR A 3 6.56 -3.53 -9.70
N LEU A 4 6.97 -2.35 -9.20
CA LEU A 4 6.19 -1.56 -8.24
C LEU A 4 5.28 -0.57 -8.98
N ILE A 5 3.99 -0.62 -8.64
CA ILE A 5 2.98 0.38 -9.01
C ILE A 5 2.53 1.07 -7.72
N LEU A 6 2.65 2.39 -7.66
CA LEU A 6 2.25 3.18 -6.49
C LEU A 6 0.90 3.85 -6.74
N VAL A 7 -0.05 3.71 -5.81
CA VAL A 7 -1.34 4.41 -5.83
C VAL A 7 -1.43 5.29 -4.58
N ALA A 8 -1.32 6.58 -4.79
CA ALA A 8 -1.28 7.58 -3.74
C ALA A 8 -2.53 8.49 -3.76
N GLY A 9 -2.77 9.19 -2.67
CA GLY A 9 -3.83 10.19 -2.57
C GLY A 9 -4.26 10.44 -1.14
N GLU A 10 -5.11 11.43 -0.93
CA GLU A 10 -5.67 11.76 0.37
C GLU A 10 -6.62 10.69 0.88
N ASN A 11 -6.99 10.77 2.15
CA ASN A 11 -7.96 9.88 2.74
C ASN A 11 -9.32 10.00 2.02
N GLY A 12 -9.96 8.86 1.71
CA GLY A 12 -11.25 8.84 1.00
C GLY A 12 -11.18 9.16 -0.51
N SER A 13 -10.01 9.32 -1.10
CA SER A 13 -9.83 9.67 -2.52
C SER A 13 -10.11 8.55 -3.53
N GLY A 14 -10.40 7.33 -3.08
CA GLY A 14 -10.67 6.19 -3.95
C GLY A 14 -9.45 5.33 -4.31
N LYS A 15 -8.34 5.49 -3.59
CA LYS A 15 -7.08 4.73 -3.82
C LYS A 15 -7.28 3.22 -3.85
N SER A 16 -7.94 2.66 -2.84
CA SER A 16 -8.16 1.22 -2.71
C SER A 16 -8.88 0.64 -3.93
N ARG A 17 -9.94 1.31 -4.38
CA ARG A 17 -10.68 0.89 -5.57
C ARG A 17 -9.84 1.00 -6.85
N CYS A 18 -9.05 2.06 -6.97
CA CYS A 18 -8.12 2.20 -8.10
C CYS A 18 -7.11 1.06 -8.12
N ALA A 19 -6.49 0.75 -6.98
CA ALA A 19 -5.53 -0.34 -6.84
C ALA A 19 -6.16 -1.71 -7.13
N GLU A 20 -7.37 -1.97 -6.65
CA GLU A 20 -8.13 -3.18 -6.96
C GLU A 20 -8.42 -3.32 -8.46
N ASN A 21 -8.79 -2.23 -9.13
CA ASN A 21 -9.02 -2.21 -10.58
C ASN A 21 -7.73 -2.49 -11.37
N ILE A 22 -6.58 -2.02 -10.91
CA ILE A 22 -5.28 -2.33 -11.52
C ILE A 22 -5.01 -3.84 -11.40
N VAL A 23 -5.16 -4.40 -10.20
CA VAL A 23 -4.95 -5.84 -9.98
C VAL A 23 -5.95 -6.68 -10.77
N ALA A 24 -7.20 -6.22 -10.95
CA ALA A 24 -8.22 -6.92 -11.74
C ALA A 24 -7.80 -7.15 -13.20
N GLN A 25 -6.98 -6.27 -13.77
CA GLN A 25 -6.48 -6.35 -15.14
C GLN A 25 -5.26 -7.27 -15.27
N THR A 26 -4.67 -7.72 -14.17
CA THR A 26 -3.53 -8.63 -14.18
C THR A 26 -3.96 -10.09 -14.22
N THR A 27 -3.04 -10.98 -14.57
CA THR A 27 -3.23 -12.44 -14.54
C THR A 27 -2.37 -13.09 -13.46
N GLY A 28 -2.75 -14.29 -13.02
CA GLY A 28 -1.97 -15.09 -12.07
C GLY A 28 -2.52 -15.05 -10.64
N ARG A 29 -1.74 -15.59 -9.71
CA ARG A 29 -2.09 -15.67 -8.29
C ARG A 29 -2.07 -14.27 -7.67
N ARG A 30 -3.11 -13.95 -6.90
CA ARG A 30 -3.29 -12.62 -6.31
C ARG A 30 -3.31 -12.71 -4.78
N TYR A 31 -2.52 -11.86 -4.14
CA TYR A 31 -2.50 -11.69 -2.69
C TYR A 31 -2.92 -10.29 -2.30
N TYR A 32 -3.69 -10.19 -1.24
CA TYR A 32 -4.05 -8.93 -0.60
C TYR A 32 -3.40 -8.91 0.79
N ILE A 33 -2.47 -8.02 1.00
CA ILE A 33 -1.83 -7.81 2.30
C ILE A 33 -2.55 -6.66 3.02
N ALA A 34 -3.29 -7.02 4.07
CA ALA A 34 -3.97 -6.09 4.95
C ALA A 34 -3.04 -5.70 6.10
N THR A 35 -2.70 -4.42 6.19
CA THR A 35 -1.84 -3.89 7.27
C THR A 35 -2.65 -3.24 8.39
N MET A 36 -3.93 -2.92 8.16
CA MET A 36 -4.79 -2.32 9.17
C MET A 36 -5.08 -3.31 10.30
N GLN A 37 -4.86 -2.87 11.53
CA GLN A 37 -5.34 -3.54 12.73
C GLN A 37 -6.71 -2.95 13.11
N PRO A 38 -7.81 -3.71 13.06
CA PRO A 38 -9.12 -3.21 13.44
C PRO A 38 -9.20 -3.02 14.96
N CYS A 39 -9.12 -1.78 15.42
CA CYS A 39 -9.18 -1.43 16.85
C CYS A 39 -10.60 -1.06 17.31
N SER A 40 -11.59 -1.00 16.42
CA SER A 40 -12.97 -0.60 16.75
C SER A 40 -13.99 -1.35 15.89
N GLU A 41 -15.25 -1.38 16.35
CA GLU A 41 -16.35 -1.97 15.58
C GLU A 41 -16.56 -1.27 14.22
N GLU A 42 -16.33 0.04 14.16
CA GLU A 42 -16.39 0.79 12.90
C GLU A 42 -15.32 0.31 11.92
N ASN A 43 -14.10 0.10 12.39
CA ASN A 43 -13.01 -0.44 11.58
C ASN A 43 -13.30 -1.87 11.12
N LEU A 44 -13.90 -2.71 11.96
CA LEU A 44 -14.34 -4.06 11.58
C LEU A 44 -15.39 -4.02 10.45
N ARG A 45 -16.38 -3.11 10.55
CA ARG A 45 -17.38 -2.92 9.49
C ARG A 45 -16.76 -2.44 8.17
N ARG A 46 -15.76 -1.57 8.23
CA ARG A 46 -15.00 -1.12 7.05
C ARG A 46 -14.24 -2.28 6.40
N VAL A 47 -13.53 -3.08 7.20
CA VAL A 47 -12.83 -4.27 6.73
C VAL A 47 -13.79 -5.25 6.06
N GLU A 48 -14.94 -5.54 6.69
CA GLU A 48 -15.95 -6.45 6.12
C GLU A 48 -16.54 -5.93 4.81
N LYS A 49 -16.83 -4.62 4.72
CA LYS A 49 -17.28 -3.99 3.49
C LYS A 49 -16.26 -4.15 2.37
N HIS A 50 -14.99 -3.89 2.66
CA HIS A 50 -13.89 -4.06 1.70
C HIS A 50 -13.70 -5.53 1.29
N ARG A 51 -13.84 -6.49 2.23
CA ARG A 51 -13.79 -7.92 1.91
C ARG A 51 -14.89 -8.33 0.92
N ARG A 52 -16.12 -7.83 1.10
CA ARG A 52 -17.25 -8.12 0.19
C ARG A 52 -17.02 -7.56 -1.19
N GLN A 53 -16.50 -6.35 -1.31
CA GLN A 53 -16.20 -5.70 -2.59
C GLN A 53 -15.12 -6.44 -3.39
N ARG A 54 -14.20 -7.15 -2.71
CA ARG A 54 -13.08 -7.87 -3.32
C ARG A 54 -13.34 -9.34 -3.66
N ARG A 55 -14.53 -9.88 -3.34
CA ARG A 55 -14.82 -11.32 -3.53
C ARG A 55 -14.53 -11.80 -4.94
N ASP A 56 -14.88 -11.01 -5.93
CA ASP A 56 -14.73 -11.37 -7.34
C ASP A 56 -13.27 -11.35 -7.84
N LEU A 57 -12.38 -10.69 -7.10
CA LEU A 57 -10.97 -10.57 -7.46
C LEU A 57 -10.12 -11.77 -7.05
N ARG A 58 -10.70 -12.73 -6.32
CA ARG A 58 -10.06 -14.01 -5.90
C ARG A 58 -8.72 -13.81 -5.19
N PHE A 59 -8.63 -12.84 -4.30
CA PHE A 59 -7.45 -12.65 -3.46
C PHE A 59 -7.30 -13.74 -2.41
N THR A 60 -6.05 -14.17 -2.18
CA THR A 60 -5.65 -14.76 -0.91
C THR A 60 -5.28 -13.62 0.04
N THR A 61 -6.06 -13.42 1.10
CA THR A 61 -5.82 -12.33 2.07
C THR A 61 -4.83 -12.77 3.14
N LEU A 62 -3.80 -11.95 3.36
CA LEU A 62 -2.82 -12.09 4.44
C LEU A 62 -2.96 -10.87 5.35
N GLU A 63 -3.27 -11.09 6.63
CA GLU A 63 -3.31 -10.02 7.63
C GLU A 63 -1.92 -9.88 8.24
N LEU A 64 -1.18 -8.85 7.80
CA LEU A 64 0.20 -8.60 8.19
C LEU A 64 0.37 -7.12 8.57
N PRO A 65 0.17 -6.78 9.84
CA PRO A 65 0.36 -5.40 10.32
C PRO A 65 1.82 -4.96 10.29
N HIS A 66 2.77 -5.91 10.30
CA HIS A 66 4.22 -5.67 10.22
C HIS A 66 4.88 -6.75 9.36
N ARG A 67 6.20 -6.57 9.08
CA ARG A 67 7.07 -7.56 8.44
C ARG A 67 6.51 -8.10 7.12
N VAL A 68 5.96 -7.23 6.29
CA VAL A 68 5.39 -7.64 4.98
C VAL A 68 6.42 -8.31 4.08
N GLY A 69 7.70 -8.05 4.30
CA GLY A 69 8.81 -8.72 3.63
C GLY A 69 8.85 -10.23 3.88
N ALA A 70 8.26 -10.73 4.97
CA ALA A 70 8.15 -12.15 5.29
C ALA A 70 6.84 -12.79 4.81
N ALA A 71 5.98 -12.08 4.07
CA ALA A 71 4.70 -12.59 3.59
C ALA A 71 4.85 -13.90 2.81
N ALA A 72 3.99 -14.87 3.08
CA ALA A 72 3.98 -16.16 2.39
C ALA A 72 3.28 -16.04 1.03
N VAL A 73 3.92 -15.35 0.08
CA VAL A 73 3.44 -15.19 -1.29
C VAL A 73 4.21 -16.10 -2.25
N GLU A 74 3.54 -16.62 -3.26
CA GLU A 74 4.17 -17.40 -4.32
C GLU A 74 5.03 -16.49 -5.22
N ASN A 75 6.16 -17.02 -5.67
CA ASN A 75 7.02 -16.30 -6.62
C ASN A 75 6.26 -15.98 -7.91
N GLY A 76 6.43 -14.76 -8.40
CA GLY A 76 5.77 -14.30 -9.61
C GLY A 76 4.29 -13.92 -9.45
N SER A 77 3.77 -13.92 -8.23
CA SER A 77 2.40 -13.48 -7.92
C SER A 77 2.20 -11.97 -8.09
N VAL A 78 0.94 -11.56 -8.05
CA VAL A 78 0.52 -10.16 -7.96
C VAL A 78 0.09 -9.86 -6.53
N VAL A 79 0.62 -8.81 -5.95
CA VAL A 79 0.36 -8.43 -4.55
C VAL A 79 -0.24 -7.02 -4.50
N LEU A 80 -1.32 -6.87 -3.76
CA LEU A 80 -1.87 -5.58 -3.35
C LEU A 80 -1.55 -5.34 -1.88
N LEU A 81 -0.77 -4.32 -1.58
CA LEU A 81 -0.42 -3.88 -0.22
C LEU A 81 -1.31 -2.71 0.19
N GLU A 82 -2.21 -2.95 1.13
CA GLU A 82 -3.18 -1.97 1.64
C GLU A 82 -3.01 -1.81 3.16
N ASP A 83 -2.33 -0.79 3.65
CA ASP A 83 -1.58 0.23 2.95
C ASP A 83 -0.24 0.51 3.65
N VAL A 84 0.62 1.25 2.97
CA VAL A 84 1.95 1.62 3.45
C VAL A 84 1.88 2.56 4.67
N SER A 85 0.90 3.45 4.73
CA SER A 85 0.76 4.39 5.84
C SER A 85 0.40 3.69 7.15
N ASN A 86 -0.51 2.71 7.15
CA ASN A 86 -0.79 1.87 8.31
C ASN A 86 0.43 1.00 8.67
N LEU A 87 1.10 0.42 7.68
CA LEU A 87 2.30 -0.38 7.91
C LEU A 87 3.37 0.44 8.65
N LEU A 88 3.65 1.65 8.17
CA LEU A 88 4.63 2.54 8.80
C LEU A 88 4.22 2.92 10.22
N ALA A 89 2.94 3.26 10.45
CA ALA A 89 2.44 3.57 11.78
C ALA A 89 2.62 2.40 12.74
N ASN A 90 2.25 1.18 12.34
CA ASN A 90 2.41 -0.01 13.16
C ASN A 90 3.89 -0.27 13.47
N VAL A 91 4.77 -0.15 12.49
CA VAL A 91 6.21 -0.38 12.66
C VAL A 91 6.82 0.67 13.59
N MET A 92 6.48 1.94 13.44
CA MET A 92 7.04 3.01 14.28
C MET A 92 6.51 2.94 15.72
N PHE A 93 5.19 2.79 15.91
CA PHE A 93 4.58 2.92 17.24
C PHE A 93 4.55 1.62 18.04
N GLU A 94 4.59 0.46 17.39
CA GLU A 94 4.49 -0.83 18.09
C GLU A 94 5.82 -1.60 18.11
N CYS A 95 6.65 -1.45 17.06
CA CYS A 95 7.87 -2.23 16.90
C CYS A 95 9.16 -1.43 17.12
N GLY A 96 9.08 -0.09 17.29
CA GLY A 96 10.24 0.78 17.43
C GLY A 96 11.12 0.85 16.16
N GLY A 97 10.54 0.52 15.00
CA GLY A 97 11.17 0.63 13.70
C GLY A 97 11.02 2.02 13.07
N ASN A 98 11.38 2.14 11.81
CA ASN A 98 11.36 3.38 11.05
C ASN A 98 11.03 3.15 9.57
N GLU A 99 11.03 4.21 8.77
CA GLU A 99 10.76 4.15 7.33
C GLU A 99 11.77 3.31 6.56
N GLU A 100 13.01 3.21 7.02
CA GLU A 100 14.04 2.37 6.39
C GLU A 100 13.70 0.88 6.49
N SER A 101 13.24 0.44 7.67
CA SER A 101 12.82 -0.95 7.88
C SER A 101 11.58 -1.29 7.03
N VAL A 102 10.63 -0.36 6.89
CA VAL A 102 9.45 -0.55 6.03
C VAL A 102 9.86 -0.60 4.54
N TYR A 103 10.74 0.27 4.11
CA TYR A 103 11.25 0.24 2.74
C TYR A 103 11.96 -1.08 2.43
N GLY A 104 12.81 -1.56 3.33
CA GLY A 104 13.48 -2.86 3.21
C GLY A 104 12.51 -4.03 3.11
N ASP A 105 11.44 -4.02 3.90
CA ASP A 105 10.36 -5.02 3.85
C ASP A 105 9.61 -5.00 2.50
N ILE A 106 9.33 -3.80 1.97
CA ILE A 106 8.69 -3.65 0.65
C ILE A 106 9.60 -4.16 -0.47
N GLU A 107 10.91 -3.87 -0.43
CA GLU A 107 11.88 -4.39 -1.40
C GLU A 107 12.01 -5.92 -1.32
N ALA A 108 12.00 -6.49 -0.12
CA ALA A 108 12.02 -7.94 0.08
C ALA A 108 10.75 -8.61 -0.49
N LEU A 109 9.58 -8.00 -0.31
CA LEU A 109 8.33 -8.46 -0.91
C LEU A 109 8.38 -8.35 -2.43
N LEU A 110 8.87 -7.22 -2.94
CA LEU A 110 9.00 -6.94 -4.38
C LEU A 110 9.94 -7.91 -5.09
N SER A 111 10.95 -8.44 -4.40
CA SER A 111 11.87 -9.44 -4.98
C SER A 111 11.21 -10.78 -5.32
N ARG A 112 10.05 -11.07 -4.73
CA ARG A 112 9.32 -12.35 -4.88
C ARG A 112 8.06 -12.25 -5.72
N CYS A 113 7.41 -11.10 -5.78
CA CYS A 113 6.23 -10.91 -6.62
C CYS A 113 6.60 -10.39 -8.02
N ARG A 114 5.73 -10.62 -9.00
CA ARG A 114 5.85 -10.03 -10.33
C ARG A 114 5.43 -8.57 -10.35
N ILE A 115 4.31 -8.28 -9.71
CA ILE A 115 3.74 -6.93 -9.58
C ILE A 115 3.37 -6.71 -8.11
N LEU A 116 3.81 -5.59 -7.57
CA LEU A 116 3.35 -5.06 -6.28
C LEU A 116 2.62 -3.75 -6.52
N VAL A 117 1.32 -3.74 -6.23
CA VAL A 117 0.52 -2.50 -6.17
C VAL A 117 0.50 -2.05 -4.72
N ALA A 118 1.13 -0.94 -4.41
CA ALA A 118 1.18 -0.38 -3.06
C ALA A 118 0.31 0.86 -2.95
N VAL A 119 -0.56 0.89 -1.94
CA VAL A 119 -1.43 2.03 -1.63
C VAL A 119 -0.80 2.85 -0.51
N THR A 120 -0.82 4.17 -0.62
CA THR A 120 -0.31 5.07 0.41
C THR A 120 -1.11 6.36 0.52
N ILE A 121 -1.07 6.99 1.69
CA ILE A 121 -1.69 8.30 1.92
C ILE A 121 -0.68 9.40 1.61
N THR A 122 -1.15 10.44 0.94
CA THR A 122 -0.42 11.69 0.69
C THR A 122 -1.22 12.89 1.17
N GLY A 123 -0.60 14.08 1.15
CA GLY A 123 -1.25 15.32 1.55
C GLY A 123 -1.22 15.59 3.06
N LEU A 124 -0.59 14.73 3.86
CA LEU A 124 -0.38 15.00 5.29
C LEU A 124 0.70 16.07 5.48
N ARG A 125 0.40 17.03 6.34
CA ARG A 125 1.28 18.17 6.67
C ARG A 125 1.66 18.10 8.15
N GLU A 126 2.89 18.48 8.45
CA GLU A 126 3.39 18.54 9.84
C GLU A 126 2.82 19.74 10.62
N ASP A 127 2.23 20.73 9.92
CA ASP A 127 1.73 21.96 10.50
C ASP A 127 0.66 21.67 11.58
N GLY A 128 0.90 22.13 12.80
CA GLY A 128 0.00 21.92 13.93
C GLY A 128 0.20 20.63 14.70
N TYR A 129 1.17 19.81 14.32
CA TYR A 129 1.56 18.60 15.03
C TYR A 129 2.99 18.73 15.59
N ASP A 130 3.25 18.06 16.69
CA ASP A 130 4.57 17.93 17.32
C ASP A 130 4.86 16.46 17.68
N GLY A 131 6.06 16.21 18.25
CA GLY A 131 6.43 14.91 18.77
C GLY A 131 6.30 13.77 17.76
N GLU A 132 5.68 12.68 18.18
CA GLU A 132 5.58 11.44 17.42
C GLU A 132 4.74 11.56 16.15
N THR A 133 3.68 12.37 16.17
CA THR A 133 2.82 12.58 15.00
C THR A 133 3.58 13.31 13.89
N ALA A 134 4.30 14.37 14.22
CA ALA A 134 5.13 15.08 13.24
C ALA A 134 6.24 14.17 12.68
N ALA A 135 6.88 13.38 13.54
CA ALA A 135 7.88 12.41 13.13
C ALA A 135 7.33 11.36 12.16
N TYR A 136 6.14 10.83 12.43
CA TYR A 136 5.44 9.90 11.53
C TYR A 136 5.12 10.54 10.17
N ILE A 137 4.57 11.75 10.15
CA ILE A 137 4.23 12.44 8.90
C ILE A 137 5.49 12.67 8.05
N ARG A 138 6.60 13.07 8.69
CA ARG A 138 7.88 13.26 8.01
C ARG A 138 8.43 11.96 7.44
N ALA A 139 8.39 10.88 8.23
CA ALA A 139 8.82 9.55 7.80
C ALA A 139 7.96 9.03 6.64
N LEU A 140 6.62 9.19 6.70
CA LEU A 140 5.72 8.79 5.63
C LEU A 140 5.99 9.57 4.34
N ASN A 141 6.17 10.88 4.42
CA ASN A 141 6.48 11.70 3.25
C ASN A 141 7.82 11.29 2.61
N GLY A 142 8.84 11.01 3.41
CA GLY A 142 10.14 10.51 2.95
C GLY A 142 10.03 9.13 2.28
N LEU A 143 9.30 8.21 2.91
CA LEU A 143 9.02 6.88 2.36
C LEU A 143 8.26 6.96 1.03
N ASN A 144 7.24 7.82 0.94
CA ASN A 144 6.46 8.03 -0.27
C ASN A 144 7.33 8.54 -1.43
N GLN A 145 8.26 9.46 -1.17
CA GLN A 145 9.20 9.94 -2.18
C GLN A 145 10.11 8.82 -2.70
N ARG A 146 10.62 7.97 -1.81
CA ARG A 146 11.45 6.82 -2.19
C ARG A 146 10.66 5.80 -3.00
N LEU A 147 9.43 5.49 -2.59
CA LEU A 147 8.56 4.58 -3.33
C LEU A 147 8.18 5.13 -4.71
N LEU A 148 7.90 6.43 -4.83
CA LEU A 148 7.66 7.10 -6.10
C LEU A 148 8.88 7.01 -7.03
N ALA A 149 10.08 7.28 -6.51
CA ALA A 149 11.32 7.16 -7.26
C ALA A 149 11.54 5.72 -7.77
N ARG A 150 11.24 4.73 -6.93
CA ARG A 150 11.39 3.28 -7.21
C ARG A 150 10.32 2.72 -8.16
N ALA A 151 9.11 3.27 -8.14
CA ALA A 151 7.97 2.77 -8.91
C ALA A 151 8.21 2.84 -10.42
N ALA A 152 7.74 1.82 -11.16
CA ALA A 152 7.68 1.84 -12.61
C ALA A 152 6.50 2.69 -13.10
N ALA A 153 5.37 2.67 -12.36
CA ALA A 153 4.26 3.57 -12.57
C ALA A 153 3.72 4.09 -11.24
N ALA A 154 3.21 5.30 -11.24
CA ALA A 154 2.58 5.91 -10.07
C ALA A 154 1.35 6.73 -10.48
N LEU A 155 0.29 6.59 -9.69
CA LEU A 155 -0.95 7.31 -9.83
C LEU A 155 -1.25 8.09 -8.55
N THR A 156 -1.70 9.33 -8.70
CA THR A 156 -2.28 10.11 -7.61
C THR A 156 -3.78 10.26 -7.82
N MET A 157 -4.55 9.91 -6.79
CA MET A 157 -6.00 10.08 -6.78
C MET A 157 -6.40 11.49 -6.36
N LYS A 158 -7.11 12.21 -7.24
CA LYS A 158 -7.72 13.52 -6.95
C LYS A 158 -9.19 13.47 -7.38
N ASP A 159 -10.09 13.90 -6.51
CA ASP A 159 -11.54 13.89 -6.78
C ASP A 159 -12.06 12.55 -7.35
N ARG A 160 -11.54 11.43 -6.80
CA ARG A 160 -11.81 10.05 -7.23
C ARG A 160 -11.39 9.73 -8.67
N GLN A 161 -10.53 10.55 -9.27
CA GLN A 161 -9.95 10.32 -10.59
C GLN A 161 -8.45 10.03 -10.45
N PRO A 162 -7.91 9.03 -11.19
CA PRO A 162 -6.49 8.77 -11.22
C PRO A 162 -5.76 9.72 -12.16
N PHE A 163 -4.67 10.29 -11.68
CA PHE A 163 -3.73 11.08 -12.47
C PHE A 163 -2.38 10.38 -12.48
N ALA A 164 -1.84 10.13 -13.67
CA ALA A 164 -0.52 9.54 -13.81
C ALA A 164 0.55 10.55 -13.39
N GLU A 165 1.40 10.16 -12.44
CA GLU A 165 2.58 10.92 -12.04
C GLU A 165 3.86 10.35 -12.65
N LYS A 166 3.88 9.06 -12.95
CA LYS A 166 5.03 8.36 -13.52
C LYS A 166 4.59 7.13 -14.29
N GLY A 167 5.22 6.89 -15.44
CA GLY A 167 5.04 5.68 -16.25
C GLY A 167 3.62 5.47 -16.79
N GLU A 168 3.45 4.45 -17.60
CA GLU A 168 2.16 4.06 -18.16
C GLU A 168 1.77 2.65 -17.70
N LEU A 169 0.57 2.49 -17.16
CA LEU A 169 0.09 1.20 -16.66
C LEU A 169 -0.02 0.15 -17.77
N ASN A 170 -0.46 0.54 -18.97
CA ASN A 170 -0.67 -0.37 -20.10
C ASN A 170 0.61 -1.07 -20.57
N GLU A 171 1.78 -0.55 -20.18
CA GLU A 171 3.07 -1.18 -20.47
C GLU A 171 3.48 -2.22 -19.42
N ILE A 172 2.76 -2.27 -18.28
CA ILE A 172 3.15 -3.06 -17.11
C ILE A 172 2.20 -4.24 -16.88
N ILE A 173 0.90 -4.09 -17.19
CA ILE A 173 -0.18 -5.04 -16.88
C ILE A 173 -0.73 -5.75 -18.09
#